data_b8993734fd2b194fab8f3ac4cd67a353
#
_entry.id   b8993734fd2b194fab8f3ac4cd67a353
#
_cell.length_a   1.000
_cell.length_b   1.000
_cell.length_c   1.000
_cell.angle_alpha   90.00
_cell.angle_beta   90.00
_cell.angle_gamma   90.00
#
_symmetry.space_group_name_H-M   'P 1'
#
loop_
_entity.id
_entity.type
_entity.pdbx_description
1 polymer ?
#
loop_
_entity_poly.entity_id
_entity_poly.type
_entity_poly.pdbx_seq_one_letter_code
_entity_poly.pdbx_strand_id
1 'polypeptide(L)'
;MDFIIEGIQKAFQLIFTLDSEIFNIVLLSLKVSLTAVILASLLGVYLGFLMAVKDYWGKRFSVALVNTLLALPTVVIGLIVYSLISRRGPLGVFELLYTPSAMILGQFILAVPIIIALTHSAVQGIDKRVKNTALTLGATEAQSAWMVIKEARYAVLAAIITGFGRVIAEVGAAMMLGGNIKGSTRVMTTAIALETTKGEFGFAIALGIILLFVAFSINILLHYFQSKRV
;
A
#
# COMPACT_ATOMS: atom_id res chain seq x y z
N MET A 1 -26.60 -24.86 -1.68
CA MET A 1 -26.14 -24.10 -2.88
C MET A 1 -26.91 -22.80 -3.07
N ASP A 2 -28.17 -22.78 -2.69
CA ASP A 2 -29.06 -21.60 -2.84
C ASP A 2 -28.56 -20.33 -2.16
N PHE A 3 -27.99 -20.46 -0.97
CA PHE A 3 -27.37 -19.37 -0.20
C PHE A 3 -26.25 -18.63 -0.92
N ILE A 4 -25.36 -19.32 -1.67
CA ILE A 4 -24.27 -18.66 -2.46
C ILE A 4 -24.88 -17.93 -3.66
N ILE A 5 -25.86 -18.54 -4.31
CA ILE A 5 -26.57 -17.96 -5.47
C ILE A 5 -27.34 -16.71 -5.06
N GLU A 6 -28.07 -16.77 -3.95
CA GLU A 6 -28.76 -15.61 -3.37
C GLU A 6 -27.77 -14.50 -2.97
N GLY A 7 -26.64 -14.86 -2.37
CA GLY A 7 -25.57 -13.92 -2.02
C GLY A 7 -25.01 -13.20 -3.24
N ILE A 8 -24.76 -13.93 -4.34
CA ILE A 8 -24.27 -13.36 -5.60
C ILE A 8 -25.31 -12.45 -6.24
N GLN A 9 -26.58 -12.88 -6.29
CA GLN A 9 -27.66 -12.05 -6.84
C GLN A 9 -27.83 -10.74 -6.07
N LYS A 10 -27.84 -10.82 -4.74
CA LYS A 10 -27.89 -9.63 -3.87
C LYS A 10 -26.66 -8.71 -4.07
N ALA A 11 -25.48 -9.29 -4.28
CA ALA A 11 -24.26 -8.54 -4.57
C ALA A 11 -24.37 -7.75 -5.88
N PHE A 12 -24.83 -8.38 -6.96
CA PHE A 12 -25.06 -7.68 -8.23
C PHE A 12 -26.11 -6.58 -8.08
N GLN A 13 -27.22 -6.85 -7.40
CA GLN A 13 -28.25 -5.85 -7.15
C GLN A 13 -27.65 -4.62 -6.43
N LEU A 14 -26.90 -4.81 -5.36
CA LEU A 14 -26.28 -3.74 -4.58
C LEU A 14 -25.26 -2.92 -5.39
N ILE A 15 -24.50 -3.58 -6.26
CA ILE A 15 -23.55 -2.90 -7.14
C ILE A 15 -24.25 -2.05 -8.19
N PHE A 16 -25.30 -2.60 -8.84
CA PHE A 16 -26.03 -1.88 -9.89
C PHE A 16 -26.94 -0.78 -9.36
N THR A 17 -27.47 -0.91 -8.13
CA THR A 17 -28.24 0.16 -7.49
C THR A 17 -27.39 1.28 -6.92
N LEU A 18 -26.05 1.19 -7.04
CA LEU A 18 -25.10 2.17 -6.48
C LEU A 18 -25.39 2.46 -5.00
N ASP A 19 -25.54 1.40 -4.20
CA ASP A 19 -25.82 1.54 -2.79
C ASP A 19 -24.86 2.54 -2.12
N SER A 20 -25.43 3.53 -1.44
CA SER A 20 -24.66 4.65 -0.88
C SER A 20 -23.68 4.21 0.20
N GLU A 21 -23.99 3.15 0.94
CA GLU A 21 -23.08 2.61 1.95
C GLU A 21 -21.86 1.95 1.29
N ILE A 22 -22.08 1.13 0.25
CA ILE A 22 -20.99 0.51 -0.53
C ILE A 22 -20.10 1.58 -1.15
N PHE A 23 -20.70 2.59 -1.77
CA PHE A 23 -19.94 3.67 -2.39
C PHE A 23 -19.05 4.41 -1.39
N ASN A 24 -19.56 4.75 -0.21
CA ASN A 24 -18.81 5.42 0.84
C ASN A 24 -17.67 4.54 1.37
N ILE A 25 -17.90 3.24 1.57
CA ILE A 25 -16.88 2.27 1.99
C ILE A 25 -15.75 2.18 0.96
N VAL A 26 -16.09 2.08 -0.32
CA VAL A 26 -15.12 2.02 -1.42
C VAL A 26 -14.31 3.31 -1.49
N LEU A 27 -14.99 4.46 -1.47
CA LEU A 27 -14.32 5.76 -1.53
C LEU A 27 -13.37 5.98 -0.35
N LEU A 28 -13.79 5.62 0.86
CA LEU A 28 -12.95 5.71 2.05
C LEU A 28 -11.73 4.78 1.94
N SER A 29 -11.92 3.55 1.47
CA SER A 29 -10.84 2.58 1.27
C SER A 29 -9.79 3.11 0.31
N LEU A 30 -10.22 3.64 -0.84
CA LEU A 30 -9.34 4.24 -1.82
C LEU A 30 -8.64 5.48 -1.27
N LYS A 31 -9.36 6.38 -0.60
CA LYS A 31 -8.81 7.59 0.00
C LYS A 31 -7.71 7.26 1.02
N VAL A 32 -7.97 6.35 1.94
CA VAL A 32 -7.01 5.95 2.98
C VAL A 32 -5.78 5.30 2.36
N SER A 33 -5.97 4.32 1.47
CA SER A 33 -4.86 3.57 0.86
C SER A 33 -4.03 4.42 -0.10
N LEU A 34 -4.67 5.26 -0.94
CA LEU A 34 -3.94 6.16 -1.85
C LEU A 34 -3.13 7.19 -1.07
N THR A 35 -3.72 7.82 -0.05
CA THR A 35 -3.01 8.80 0.77
C THR A 35 -1.80 8.17 1.46
N ALA A 36 -1.97 7.00 2.06
CA ALA A 36 -0.88 6.28 2.72
C ALA A 36 0.26 5.93 1.74
N VAL A 37 -0.08 5.44 0.54
CA VAL A 37 0.91 5.06 -0.47
C VAL A 37 1.60 6.27 -1.09
N ILE A 38 0.90 7.37 -1.34
CA ILE A 38 1.52 8.60 -1.82
C ILE A 38 2.58 9.09 -0.82
N LEU A 39 2.22 9.17 0.46
CA LEU A 39 3.18 9.56 1.52
C LEU A 39 4.33 8.58 1.63
N ALA A 40 4.04 7.27 1.59
CA ALA A 40 5.05 6.22 1.64
C ALA A 40 5.97 6.24 0.42
N SER A 41 5.46 6.63 -0.76
CA SER A 41 6.24 6.72 -1.99
C SER A 41 7.24 7.87 -1.95
N LEU A 42 6.85 9.02 -1.42
CA LEU A 42 7.76 10.16 -1.27
C LEU A 42 8.99 9.78 -0.42
N LEU A 43 8.78 9.07 0.67
CA LEU A 43 9.85 8.63 1.55
C LEU A 43 10.55 7.36 1.01
N GLY A 44 9.78 6.36 0.61
CA GLY A 44 10.26 5.04 0.24
C GLY A 44 11.08 5.03 -1.04
N VAL A 45 10.65 5.77 -2.07
CA VAL A 45 11.41 5.90 -3.32
C VAL A 45 12.73 6.63 -3.07
N TYR A 46 12.69 7.72 -2.29
CA TYR A 46 13.90 8.46 -1.96
C TYR A 46 14.92 7.61 -1.18
N LEU A 47 14.48 6.94 -0.12
CA LEU A 47 15.36 6.09 0.70
C LEU A 47 15.85 4.86 -0.08
N GLY A 48 14.98 4.19 -0.83
CA GLY A 48 15.34 3.03 -1.66
C GLY A 48 16.37 3.39 -2.72
N PHE A 49 16.21 4.56 -3.36
CA PHE A 49 17.18 5.09 -4.31
C PHE A 49 18.52 5.40 -3.64
N LEU A 50 18.54 6.11 -2.51
CA LEU A 50 19.77 6.40 -1.77
C LEU A 50 20.51 5.12 -1.36
N MET A 51 19.78 4.13 -0.86
CA MET A 51 20.34 2.82 -0.48
C MET A 51 20.94 2.08 -1.68
N ALA A 52 20.40 2.26 -2.88
CA ALA A 52 20.91 1.61 -4.08
C ALA A 52 22.19 2.27 -4.59
N VAL A 53 22.21 3.61 -4.66
CA VAL A 53 23.29 4.38 -5.32
C VAL A 53 24.49 4.66 -4.42
N LYS A 54 24.25 4.89 -3.12
CA LYS A 54 25.32 5.22 -2.17
C LYS A 54 25.91 3.98 -1.53
N ASP A 55 27.23 3.99 -1.39
CA ASP A 55 27.96 3.06 -0.54
C ASP A 55 28.24 3.74 0.80
N TYR A 56 27.80 3.11 1.89
CA TYR A 56 27.97 3.61 3.26
C TYR A 56 28.21 2.44 4.22
N TRP A 57 28.82 2.76 5.34
CA TRP A 57 29.01 1.78 6.41
C TRP A 57 27.66 1.31 6.95
N GLY A 58 27.46 0.00 7.04
CA GLY A 58 26.18 -0.57 7.49
C GLY A 58 25.12 -0.80 6.38
N LYS A 59 25.43 -0.56 5.09
CA LYS A 59 24.51 -0.80 3.96
C LYS A 59 23.87 -2.19 4.01
N ARG A 60 24.67 -3.24 4.24
CA ARG A 60 24.18 -4.62 4.33
C ARG A 60 23.16 -4.79 5.45
N PHE A 61 23.40 -4.17 6.60
CA PHE A 61 22.48 -4.17 7.73
C PHE A 61 21.18 -3.45 7.40
N SER A 62 21.26 -2.25 6.80
CA SER A 62 20.06 -1.49 6.39
C SER A 62 19.19 -2.26 5.39
N VAL A 63 19.82 -2.91 4.40
CA VAL A 63 19.10 -3.76 3.43
C VAL A 63 18.46 -4.96 4.12
N ALA A 64 19.19 -5.64 5.01
CA ALA A 64 18.66 -6.75 5.78
C ALA A 64 17.49 -6.33 6.69
N LEU A 65 17.61 -5.16 7.34
CA LEU A 65 16.55 -4.60 8.18
C LEU A 65 15.30 -4.33 7.36
N VAL A 66 15.40 -3.63 6.24
CA VAL A 66 14.25 -3.34 5.36
C VAL A 66 13.59 -4.63 4.89
N ASN A 67 14.38 -5.62 4.46
CA ASN A 67 13.84 -6.92 4.04
C ASN A 67 13.15 -7.68 5.20
N THR A 68 13.66 -7.56 6.43
CA THR A 68 13.01 -8.14 7.61
C THR A 68 11.67 -7.45 7.91
N LEU A 69 11.60 -6.12 7.71
CA LEU A 69 10.36 -5.36 7.90
C LEU A 69 9.24 -5.77 6.92
N LEU A 70 9.57 -6.37 5.76
CA LEU A 70 8.57 -6.93 4.84
C LEU A 70 7.81 -8.13 5.45
N ALA A 71 8.45 -8.87 6.35
CA ALA A 71 7.88 -10.05 6.99
C ALA A 71 7.13 -9.74 8.30
N LEU A 72 7.09 -8.46 8.74
CA LEU A 72 6.40 -8.10 9.97
C LEU A 72 4.89 -8.38 9.89
N PRO A 73 4.32 -9.05 10.91
CA PRO A 73 2.89 -9.23 10.98
C PRO A 73 2.18 -7.87 11.10
N THR A 74 1.22 -7.63 10.23
CA THR A 74 0.50 -6.35 10.15
C THR A 74 -0.27 -6.02 11.42
N VAL A 75 -0.77 -7.04 12.11
CA VAL A 75 -1.43 -6.91 13.41
C VAL A 75 -0.46 -6.37 14.47
N VAL A 76 0.81 -6.81 14.45
CA VAL A 76 1.84 -6.31 15.37
C VAL A 76 2.12 -4.82 15.12
N ILE A 77 2.21 -4.42 13.85
CA ILE A 77 2.35 -3.00 13.50
C ILE A 77 1.13 -2.21 13.98
N GLY A 78 -0.08 -2.74 13.74
CA GLY A 78 -1.32 -2.16 14.26
C GLY A 78 -1.28 -1.97 15.78
N LEU A 79 -0.81 -2.98 16.52
CA LEU A 79 -0.68 -2.93 17.98
C LEU A 79 0.34 -1.87 18.44
N ILE A 80 1.50 -1.80 17.79
CA ILE A 80 2.52 -0.79 18.11
C ILE A 80 1.97 0.62 17.89
N VAL A 81 1.38 0.88 16.72
CA VAL A 81 0.82 2.18 16.40
C VAL A 81 -0.34 2.51 17.35
N TYR A 82 -1.22 1.54 17.63
CA TYR A 82 -2.29 1.69 18.62
C TYR A 82 -1.74 2.11 19.98
N SER A 83 -0.69 1.45 20.46
CA SER A 83 -0.07 1.76 21.76
C SER A 83 0.47 3.18 21.81
N LEU A 84 1.00 3.68 20.69
CA LEU A 84 1.55 5.04 20.59
C LEU A 84 0.47 6.11 20.55
N ILE A 85 -0.64 5.90 19.79
CA ILE A 85 -1.69 6.92 19.55
C ILE A 85 -2.90 6.79 20.47
N SER A 86 -2.97 5.74 21.30
CA SER A 86 -4.04 5.58 22.30
C SER A 86 -3.98 6.70 23.35
N ARG A 87 -5.10 6.95 24.06
CA ARG A 87 -5.18 8.01 25.08
C ARG A 87 -4.11 7.92 26.18
N ARG A 88 -3.59 6.71 26.43
CA ARG A 88 -2.50 6.48 27.39
C ARG A 88 -1.11 6.47 26.73
N GLY A 89 -1.05 6.56 25.43
CA GLY A 89 0.19 6.57 24.65
C GLY A 89 0.80 7.98 24.54
N PRO A 90 2.08 8.07 24.13
CA PRO A 90 2.79 9.34 24.03
C PRO A 90 2.18 10.31 23.01
N LEU A 91 1.46 9.81 22.00
CA LEU A 91 0.78 10.61 20.98
C LEU A 91 -0.73 10.71 21.21
N GLY A 92 -1.23 10.30 22.38
CA GLY A 92 -2.66 10.32 22.73
C GLY A 92 -3.29 11.70 22.70
N VAL A 93 -2.51 12.74 22.88
CA VAL A 93 -2.94 14.16 22.82
C VAL A 93 -3.55 14.52 21.45
N PHE A 94 -3.13 13.83 20.37
CA PHE A 94 -3.64 14.10 19.02
C PHE A 94 -5.00 13.44 18.74
N GLU A 95 -5.51 12.61 19.63
CA GLU A 95 -6.82 11.91 19.51
C GLU A 95 -7.02 11.21 18.15
N LEU A 96 -5.96 10.63 17.59
CA LEU A 96 -5.96 10.02 16.25
C LEU A 96 -6.69 8.67 16.21
N LEU A 97 -6.78 7.95 17.33
CA LEU A 97 -7.32 6.60 17.36
C LEU A 97 -8.78 6.58 16.87
N TYR A 98 -9.12 5.57 16.08
CA TYR A 98 -10.44 5.41 15.44
C TYR A 98 -10.79 6.51 14.42
N THR A 99 -9.77 7.09 13.80
CA THR A 99 -9.94 8.04 12.70
C THR A 99 -9.33 7.51 11.40
N PRO A 100 -9.73 8.03 10.23
CA PRO A 100 -9.05 7.72 8.96
C PRO A 100 -7.55 8.04 8.98
N SER A 101 -7.13 9.06 9.74
CA SER A 101 -5.73 9.45 9.88
C SER A 101 -4.90 8.38 10.59
N ALA A 102 -5.44 7.71 11.62
CA ALA A 102 -4.77 6.57 12.25
C ALA A 102 -4.59 5.40 11.27
N MET A 103 -5.60 5.13 10.44
CA MET A 103 -5.51 4.09 9.41
C MET A 103 -4.45 4.43 8.36
N ILE A 104 -4.40 5.70 7.90
CA ILE A 104 -3.37 6.19 6.98
C ILE A 104 -1.98 6.00 7.58
N LEU A 105 -1.78 6.33 8.86
CA LEU A 105 -0.52 6.16 9.56
C LEU A 105 -0.09 4.69 9.60
N GLY A 106 -0.98 3.78 9.97
CA GLY A 106 -0.70 2.34 9.98
C GLY A 106 -0.34 1.80 8.60
N GLN A 107 -1.11 2.17 7.59
CA GLN A 107 -0.88 1.78 6.19
C GLN A 107 0.41 2.40 5.62
N PHE A 108 0.74 3.63 5.98
CA PHE A 108 2.00 4.28 5.64
C PHE A 108 3.20 3.48 6.17
N ILE A 109 3.18 3.11 7.45
CA ILE A 109 4.27 2.33 8.07
C ILE A 109 4.44 0.96 7.39
N LEU A 110 3.34 0.33 6.96
CA LEU A 110 3.36 -0.92 6.20
C LEU A 110 3.93 -0.74 4.78
N ALA A 111 3.56 0.34 4.09
CA ALA A 111 3.94 0.58 2.71
C ALA A 111 5.42 0.99 2.55
N VAL A 112 5.96 1.76 3.50
CA VAL A 112 7.33 2.31 3.41
C VAL A 112 8.39 1.24 3.17
N PRO A 113 8.52 0.17 3.96
CA PRO A 113 9.57 -0.84 3.74
C PRO A 113 9.39 -1.57 2.41
N ILE A 114 8.17 -1.78 1.96
CA ILE A 114 7.87 -2.43 0.67
C ILE A 114 8.41 -1.56 -0.48
N ILE A 115 8.09 -0.28 -0.47
CA ILE A 115 8.51 0.65 -1.52
C ILE A 115 10.02 0.86 -1.47
N ILE A 116 10.64 0.93 -0.28
CA ILE A 116 12.10 1.01 -0.15
C ILE A 116 12.77 -0.21 -0.78
N ALA A 117 12.36 -1.42 -0.38
CA ALA A 117 12.97 -2.67 -0.85
C ALA A 117 12.86 -2.83 -2.36
N LEU A 118 11.66 -2.63 -2.91
CA LEU A 118 11.41 -2.78 -4.33
C LEU A 118 12.10 -1.68 -5.15
N THR A 119 12.13 -0.44 -4.68
CA THR A 119 12.88 0.64 -5.35
C THR A 119 14.37 0.38 -5.32
N HIS A 120 14.91 -0.05 -4.18
CA HIS A 120 16.31 -0.45 -4.06
C HIS A 120 16.67 -1.55 -5.07
N SER A 121 15.86 -2.61 -5.15
CA SER A 121 16.05 -3.70 -6.12
C SER A 121 15.93 -3.22 -7.57
N ALA A 122 14.95 -2.35 -7.86
CA ALA A 122 14.73 -1.79 -9.19
C ALA A 122 15.94 -0.98 -9.68
N VAL A 123 16.49 -0.14 -8.82
CA VAL A 123 17.66 0.70 -9.15
C VAL A 123 18.93 -0.13 -9.25
N GLN A 124 19.13 -1.12 -8.38
CA GLN A 124 20.27 -2.04 -8.48
C GLN A 124 20.24 -2.91 -9.72
N GLY A 125 19.07 -3.20 -10.27
CA GLY A 125 18.91 -3.96 -11.52
C GLY A 125 19.26 -3.19 -12.78
N ILE A 126 19.55 -1.88 -12.69
CA ILE A 126 19.99 -1.08 -13.84
C ILE A 126 21.45 -1.37 -14.17
N ASP A 127 21.74 -1.55 -15.47
CA ASP A 127 23.08 -1.80 -15.94
C ASP A 127 24.02 -0.65 -15.52
N LYS A 128 25.13 -1.00 -14.89
CA LYS A 128 26.18 -0.03 -14.46
C LYS A 128 26.72 0.80 -15.63
N ARG A 129 26.60 0.32 -16.86
CA ARG A 129 26.97 1.07 -18.07
C ARG A 129 26.20 2.38 -18.19
N VAL A 130 24.94 2.44 -17.76
CA VAL A 130 24.14 3.68 -17.79
C VAL A 130 24.83 4.78 -17.00
N LYS A 131 25.24 4.48 -15.74
CA LYS A 131 25.98 5.42 -14.91
C LYS A 131 27.34 5.79 -15.52
N ASN A 132 28.11 4.79 -15.94
CA ASN A 132 29.47 5.00 -16.45
C ASN A 132 29.46 5.80 -17.76
N THR A 133 28.54 5.53 -18.69
CA THR A 133 28.40 6.31 -19.92
C THR A 133 28.04 7.77 -19.63
N ALA A 134 27.15 8.03 -18.66
CA ALA A 134 26.84 9.40 -18.27
C ALA A 134 28.08 10.14 -17.76
N LEU A 135 28.87 9.51 -16.89
CA LEU A 135 30.11 10.10 -16.35
C LEU A 135 31.16 10.34 -17.43
N THR A 136 31.35 9.42 -18.37
CA THR A 136 32.30 9.59 -19.49
C THR A 136 31.89 10.71 -20.45
N LEU A 137 30.60 11.01 -20.54
CA LEU A 137 30.06 12.15 -21.30
C LEU A 137 30.09 13.47 -20.51
N GLY A 138 30.72 13.50 -19.33
CA GLY A 138 30.93 14.72 -18.54
C GLY A 138 29.78 15.02 -17.56
N ALA A 139 28.85 14.09 -17.34
CA ALA A 139 27.80 14.29 -16.32
C ALA A 139 28.41 14.26 -14.92
N THR A 140 27.88 15.09 -14.02
CA THR A 140 28.20 15.02 -12.59
C THR A 140 27.62 13.74 -11.96
N GLU A 141 28.11 13.36 -10.79
CA GLU A 141 27.58 12.21 -10.03
C GLU A 141 26.06 12.35 -9.79
N ALA A 142 25.57 13.54 -9.49
CA ALA A 142 24.14 13.80 -9.30
C ALA A 142 23.35 13.62 -10.60
N GLN A 143 23.88 14.10 -11.74
CA GLN A 143 23.26 13.91 -13.05
C GLN A 143 23.24 12.45 -13.46
N SER A 144 24.32 11.71 -13.23
CA SER A 144 24.41 10.28 -13.54
C SER A 144 23.42 9.47 -12.67
N ALA A 145 23.30 9.80 -11.39
CA ALA A 145 22.34 9.21 -10.48
C ALA A 145 20.88 9.47 -10.91
N TRP A 146 20.59 10.69 -11.39
CA TRP A 146 19.30 11.03 -11.98
C TRP A 146 18.98 10.22 -13.24
N MET A 147 19.97 9.98 -14.09
CA MET A 147 19.79 9.11 -15.27
C MET A 147 19.45 7.67 -14.87
N VAL A 148 20.10 7.14 -13.83
CA VAL A 148 19.80 5.79 -13.31
C VAL A 148 18.36 5.68 -12.81
N ILE A 149 17.85 6.67 -12.04
CA ILE A 149 16.45 6.62 -11.57
C ILE A 149 15.45 6.81 -12.71
N LYS A 150 15.80 7.66 -13.70
CA LYS A 150 14.99 7.84 -14.90
C LYS A 150 14.89 6.55 -15.71
N GLU A 151 15.94 5.77 -15.80
CA GLU A 151 15.94 4.45 -16.42
C GLU A 151 15.11 3.44 -15.61
N ALA A 152 15.20 3.50 -14.28
CA ALA A 152 14.44 2.64 -13.37
C ALA A 152 12.96 3.02 -13.23
N ARG A 153 12.48 4.12 -13.83
CA ARG A 153 11.16 4.72 -13.57
C ARG A 153 9.97 3.75 -13.61
N TYR A 154 9.93 2.84 -14.58
CA TYR A 154 8.83 1.87 -14.69
C TYR A 154 8.89 0.82 -13.58
N ALA A 155 10.08 0.39 -13.18
CA ALA A 155 10.24 -0.53 -12.07
C ALA A 155 9.94 0.15 -10.72
N VAL A 156 10.24 1.45 -10.58
CA VAL A 156 9.85 2.25 -9.41
C VAL A 156 8.33 2.45 -9.36
N LEU A 157 7.69 2.71 -10.50
CA LEU A 157 6.22 2.74 -10.56
C LEU A 157 5.61 1.40 -10.17
N ALA A 158 6.19 0.29 -10.63
CA ALA A 158 5.77 -1.05 -10.22
C ALA A 158 5.92 -1.27 -8.70
N ALA A 159 6.97 -0.75 -8.08
CA ALA A 159 7.16 -0.80 -6.63
C ALA A 159 6.03 -0.06 -5.87
N ILE A 160 5.64 1.13 -6.34
CA ILE A 160 4.55 1.92 -5.76
C ILE A 160 3.20 1.18 -5.90
N ILE A 161 2.91 0.66 -7.09
CA ILE A 161 1.66 -0.07 -7.36
C ILE A 161 1.59 -1.35 -6.51
N THR A 162 2.71 -2.07 -6.36
CA THR A 162 2.78 -3.24 -5.48
C THR A 162 2.52 -2.86 -4.02
N GLY A 163 3.09 -1.75 -3.55
CA GLY A 163 2.82 -1.19 -2.23
C GLY A 163 1.32 -0.88 -2.03
N PHE A 164 0.67 -0.28 -3.03
CA PHE A 164 -0.76 -0.01 -2.99
C PHE A 164 -1.59 -1.29 -2.92
N GLY A 165 -1.31 -2.28 -3.78
CA GLY A 165 -2.02 -3.56 -3.77
C GLY A 165 -1.93 -4.26 -2.42
N ARG A 166 -0.75 -4.17 -1.75
CA ARG A 166 -0.57 -4.74 -0.41
C ARG A 166 -1.38 -4.02 0.66
N VAL A 167 -1.44 -2.70 0.58
CA VAL A 167 -2.08 -1.83 1.59
C VAL A 167 -3.60 -1.84 1.48
N ILE A 168 -4.16 -1.84 0.26
CA ILE A 168 -5.62 -1.85 0.08
C ILE A 168 -6.27 -3.16 0.57
N ALA A 169 -5.52 -4.25 0.58
CA ALA A 169 -5.95 -5.55 1.08
C ALA A 169 -5.78 -5.73 2.60
N GLU A 170 -5.31 -4.69 3.31
CA GLU A 170 -4.99 -4.78 4.73
C GLU A 170 -6.25 -4.80 5.61
N VAL A 171 -6.32 -5.77 6.52
CA VAL A 171 -7.44 -5.95 7.46
C VAL A 171 -7.01 -5.64 8.90
N GLY A 172 -5.91 -6.26 9.35
CA GLY A 172 -5.52 -6.30 10.77
C GLY A 172 -5.25 -4.93 11.37
N ALA A 173 -4.31 -4.20 10.77
CA ALA A 173 -3.99 -2.84 11.22
C ALA A 173 -5.17 -1.88 11.03
N ALA A 174 -5.94 -2.02 9.93
CA ALA A 174 -7.13 -1.21 9.68
C ALA A 174 -8.22 -1.41 10.74
N MET A 175 -8.45 -2.66 11.16
CA MET A 175 -9.38 -2.98 12.26
C MET A 175 -8.92 -2.37 13.59
N MET A 176 -7.65 -2.52 13.93
CA MET A 176 -7.12 -2.03 15.22
C MET A 176 -7.13 -0.50 15.31
N LEU A 177 -6.73 0.18 14.25
CA LEU A 177 -6.57 1.63 14.24
C LEU A 177 -7.85 2.38 13.89
N GLY A 178 -8.70 1.79 13.04
CA GLY A 178 -9.96 2.38 12.59
C GLY A 178 -11.17 1.97 13.42
N GLY A 179 -11.19 0.77 14.03
CA GLY A 179 -12.34 0.26 14.80
C GLY A 179 -13.56 -0.09 13.95
N ASN A 180 -13.46 -0.10 12.62
CA ASN A 180 -14.54 -0.47 11.68
C ASN A 180 -15.89 0.26 11.93
N ILE A 181 -15.84 1.56 12.22
CA ILE A 181 -17.00 2.38 12.56
C ILE A 181 -17.76 2.74 11.27
N LYS A 182 -19.06 2.39 11.24
CA LYS A 182 -19.95 2.70 10.09
C LYS A 182 -19.99 4.20 9.83
N GLY A 183 -19.81 4.61 8.56
CA GLY A 183 -19.83 6.00 8.15
C GLY A 183 -18.56 6.81 8.47
N SER A 184 -17.56 6.22 9.16
CA SER A 184 -16.34 6.93 9.57
C SER A 184 -15.03 6.21 9.16
N THR A 185 -14.83 4.98 9.62
CA THR A 185 -13.57 4.25 9.43
C THR A 185 -13.74 2.85 8.83
N ARG A 186 -14.97 2.49 8.45
CA ARG A 186 -15.25 1.22 7.80
C ARG A 186 -14.72 1.21 6.38
N VAL A 187 -13.74 0.34 6.08
CA VAL A 187 -13.18 0.12 4.74
C VAL A 187 -13.62 -1.24 4.19
N MET A 188 -13.41 -1.49 2.88
CA MET A 188 -13.87 -2.71 2.21
C MET A 188 -13.46 -3.98 2.96
N THR A 189 -12.19 -4.11 3.30
CA THR A 189 -11.65 -5.30 3.97
C THR A 189 -12.23 -5.55 5.35
N THR A 190 -12.39 -4.49 6.15
CA THR A 190 -12.97 -4.59 7.49
C THR A 190 -14.48 -4.80 7.44
N ALA A 191 -15.17 -4.26 6.44
CA ALA A 191 -16.59 -4.52 6.20
C ALA A 191 -16.83 -5.96 5.78
N ILE A 192 -16.04 -6.50 4.83
CA ILE A 192 -16.13 -7.91 4.42
C ILE A 192 -16.00 -8.83 5.63
N ALA A 193 -14.99 -8.62 6.47
CA ALA A 193 -14.79 -9.44 7.67
C ALA A 193 -15.99 -9.38 8.63
N LEU A 194 -16.53 -8.18 8.89
CA LEU A 194 -17.67 -8.00 9.79
C LEU A 194 -18.95 -8.60 9.22
N GLU A 195 -19.29 -8.29 7.97
CA GLU A 195 -20.57 -8.74 7.37
C GLU A 195 -20.58 -10.26 7.17
N THR A 196 -19.41 -10.87 6.91
CA THR A 196 -19.28 -12.34 6.89
C THR A 196 -19.60 -12.95 8.26
N THR A 197 -19.12 -12.34 9.36
CA THR A 197 -19.42 -12.84 10.71
C THR A 197 -20.89 -12.65 11.12
N LYS A 198 -21.59 -11.66 10.53
CA LYS A 198 -23.02 -11.44 10.73
C LYS A 198 -23.91 -12.35 9.88
N GLY A 199 -23.35 -13.05 8.89
CA GLY A 199 -24.10 -13.84 7.91
C GLY A 199 -24.66 -13.02 6.74
N GLU A 200 -24.30 -11.73 6.61
CA GLU A 200 -24.72 -10.84 5.51
C GLU A 200 -23.83 -11.04 4.27
N PHE A 201 -23.85 -12.25 3.74
CA PHE A 201 -22.95 -12.66 2.65
C PHE A 201 -23.13 -11.88 1.36
N GLY A 202 -24.37 -11.45 1.04
CA GLY A 202 -24.61 -10.67 -0.17
C GLY A 202 -23.85 -9.33 -0.17
N PHE A 203 -23.79 -8.65 0.96
CA PHE A 203 -23.04 -7.41 1.13
C PHE A 203 -21.53 -7.66 1.12
N ALA A 204 -21.07 -8.71 1.83
CA ALA A 204 -19.66 -9.10 1.85
C ALA A 204 -19.16 -9.49 0.45
N ILE A 205 -19.93 -10.26 -0.32
CA ILE A 205 -19.60 -10.66 -1.69
C ILE A 205 -19.55 -9.43 -2.62
N ALA A 206 -20.50 -8.49 -2.49
CA ALA A 206 -20.50 -7.26 -3.28
C ALA A 206 -19.20 -6.47 -3.09
N LEU A 207 -18.81 -6.23 -1.84
CA LEU A 207 -17.55 -5.57 -1.53
C LEU A 207 -16.33 -6.37 -2.00
N GLY A 208 -16.37 -7.70 -1.89
CA GLY A 208 -15.33 -8.60 -2.37
C GLY A 208 -15.15 -8.51 -3.89
N ILE A 209 -16.22 -8.49 -4.67
CA ILE A 209 -16.17 -8.31 -6.13
C ILE A 209 -15.55 -6.95 -6.49
N ILE A 210 -15.98 -5.88 -5.81
CA ILE A 210 -15.42 -4.54 -6.04
C ILE A 210 -13.92 -4.51 -5.69
N LEU A 211 -13.52 -5.08 -4.56
CA LEU A 211 -12.12 -5.14 -4.15
C LEU A 211 -11.27 -5.92 -5.17
N LEU A 212 -11.77 -7.06 -5.67
CA LEU A 212 -11.12 -7.83 -6.72
C LEU A 212 -11.02 -7.02 -8.01
N PHE A 213 -12.08 -6.31 -8.41
CA PHE A 213 -12.06 -5.45 -9.59
C PHE A 213 -11.00 -4.34 -9.46
N VAL A 214 -10.91 -3.69 -8.31
CA VAL A 214 -9.87 -2.69 -8.02
C VAL A 214 -8.48 -3.31 -8.10
N ALA A 215 -8.26 -4.46 -7.45
CA ALA A 215 -6.99 -5.17 -7.45
C ALA A 215 -6.59 -5.61 -8.89
N PHE A 216 -7.54 -6.10 -9.69
CA PHE A 216 -7.31 -6.49 -11.08
C PHE A 216 -6.95 -5.29 -11.95
N SER A 217 -7.66 -4.18 -11.81
CA SER A 217 -7.38 -2.93 -12.53
C SER A 217 -5.97 -2.43 -12.26
N ILE A 218 -5.52 -2.51 -11.00
CA ILE A 218 -4.17 -2.15 -10.58
C ILE A 218 -3.13 -3.08 -11.20
N ASN A 219 -3.38 -4.40 -11.22
CA ASN A 219 -2.47 -5.37 -11.84
C ASN A 219 -2.36 -5.18 -13.36
N ILE A 220 -3.46 -4.90 -14.05
CA ILE A 220 -3.45 -4.56 -15.48
C ILE A 220 -2.62 -3.30 -15.72
N LEU A 221 -2.82 -2.27 -14.91
CA LEU A 221 -2.05 -1.04 -14.99
C LEU A 221 -0.55 -1.31 -14.80
N LEU A 222 -0.19 -2.14 -13.82
CA LEU A 222 1.18 -2.57 -13.55
C LEU A 222 1.77 -3.30 -14.76
N HIS A 223 1.04 -4.25 -15.31
CA HIS A 223 1.49 -5.00 -16.50
C HIS A 223 1.70 -4.08 -17.71
N TYR A 224 0.79 -3.13 -17.95
CA TYR A 224 0.93 -2.16 -19.02
C TYR A 224 2.19 -1.30 -18.89
N PHE A 225 2.53 -0.85 -17.68
CA PHE A 225 3.76 -0.09 -17.44
C PHE A 225 5.03 -0.95 -17.55
N GLN A 226 4.95 -2.23 -17.21
CA GLN A 226 6.08 -3.15 -17.35
C GLN A 226 6.33 -3.53 -18.81
N SER A 227 5.28 -3.74 -19.62
CA SER A 227 5.39 -4.13 -21.02
C SER A 227 5.99 -3.05 -21.93
N LYS A 228 5.93 -1.79 -21.55
CA LYS A 228 6.60 -0.68 -22.27
C LYS A 228 8.14 -0.72 -22.19
N ARG A 229 8.71 -1.73 -21.57
CA ARG A 229 10.16 -1.97 -21.46
C ARG A 229 10.75 -2.84 -22.57
N VAL A 230 9.91 -3.46 -23.40
CA VAL A 230 10.26 -4.21 -24.59
C VAL A 230 10.04 -3.32 -25.83
#